data_119ec16cd21d4df7dc14c8910bbdfbf1
#
_entry.id   119ec16cd21d4df7dc14c8910bbdfbf1
#
_cell.length_a   1.000
_cell.length_b   1.000
_cell.length_c   1.000
_cell.angle_alpha   90.00
_cell.angle_beta   90.00
_cell.angle_gamma   90.00
#
_symmetry.space_group_name_H-M   'P 1'
#
loop_
_entity.id
_entity.type
_entity.pdbx_description
1 polymer ?
#
loop_
_entity_poly.entity_id
_entity_poly.type
_entity_poly.pdbx_seq_one_letter_code
_entity_poly.pdbx_strand_id
1 'polypeptide(L)'
;MSKHPTKLKPPPEPTEEDDLFRAEMAADGVVPIKLEPRAELQKPRPKPIAAQRMADEAAVPSELLKDTSGWDGDVDTGDNITFLRNGLGRDVLKKLKRGHWAIQSELDLHGHTTTMAREELAKFLAHARHNGLRCVRIIHGRGTRSPGGVPLIRNKVRLSLSQRDEILAFCDAGPGDGGAGAVLVLLKAS
;
A
#
# COMPACT_ATOMS: atom_id res chain seq x y z
N MET A 1 -27.11 -9.12 2.93
CA MET A 1 -27.77 -8.17 3.86
C MET A 1 -28.30 -7.00 3.04
N SER A 2 -29.59 -7.01 2.81
CA SER A 2 -30.29 -6.06 1.95
C SER A 2 -30.51 -4.75 2.69
N LYS A 3 -29.93 -3.64 2.19
CA LYS A 3 -30.22 -2.31 2.71
C LYS A 3 -31.49 -1.79 2.02
N HIS A 4 -32.56 -1.66 2.78
CA HIS A 4 -33.79 -1.02 2.35
C HIS A 4 -33.55 0.44 1.96
N PRO A 5 -34.19 0.94 0.88
CA PRO A 5 -34.20 2.35 0.55
C PRO A 5 -34.95 3.13 1.64
N THR A 6 -34.31 4.13 2.19
CA THR A 6 -34.93 5.08 3.13
C THR A 6 -36.02 5.84 2.37
N LYS A 7 -37.29 5.58 2.69
CA LYS A 7 -38.41 6.37 2.19
C LYS A 7 -38.28 7.81 2.73
N LEU A 8 -38.20 8.77 1.82
CA LEU A 8 -38.27 10.18 2.15
C LEU A 8 -39.64 10.46 2.82
N LYS A 9 -39.58 11.18 3.93
CA LYS A 9 -40.76 11.61 4.66
C LYS A 9 -41.57 12.55 3.75
N PRO A 10 -42.90 12.38 3.63
CA PRO A 10 -43.69 13.29 2.85
C PRO A 10 -43.59 14.73 3.42
N PRO A 11 -43.69 15.76 2.58
CA PRO A 11 -43.68 17.12 3.04
C PRO A 11 -44.81 17.35 4.06
N PRO A 12 -44.61 18.22 5.05
CA PRO A 12 -45.66 18.55 6.02
C PRO A 12 -46.89 19.08 5.30
N GLU A 13 -48.06 18.76 5.81
CA GLU A 13 -49.33 19.31 5.30
C GLU A 13 -49.34 20.83 5.52
N PRO A 14 -49.92 21.61 4.57
CA PRO A 14 -49.97 23.04 4.67
C PRO A 14 -50.75 23.47 5.96
N THR A 15 -50.16 24.38 6.68
CA THR A 15 -50.80 24.92 7.89
C THR A 15 -51.74 26.07 7.52
N GLU A 16 -52.73 26.40 8.40
CA GLU A 16 -53.64 27.53 8.19
C GLU A 16 -52.89 28.85 7.94
N GLU A 17 -51.69 29.01 8.49
CA GLU A 17 -50.82 30.18 8.26
C GLU A 17 -50.27 30.22 6.83
N ASP A 18 -49.98 29.05 6.23
CA ASP A 18 -49.52 28.94 4.83
C ASP A 18 -50.63 29.34 3.85
N ASP A 19 -51.87 29.01 4.17
CA ASP A 19 -53.02 29.37 3.34
C ASP A 19 -53.36 30.87 3.42
N LEU A 20 -53.24 31.50 4.60
CA LEU A 20 -53.37 32.95 4.78
C LEU A 20 -52.27 33.70 4.00
N PHE A 21 -51.04 33.26 4.08
CA PHE A 21 -49.91 33.84 3.35
C PHE A 21 -50.11 33.75 1.82
N ARG A 22 -50.59 32.60 1.32
CA ARG A 22 -50.92 32.45 -0.10
C ARG A 22 -52.03 33.35 -0.57
N ALA A 23 -53.07 33.55 0.26
CA ALA A 23 -54.17 34.44 -0.05
C ALA A 23 -53.74 35.90 -0.15
N GLU A 24 -52.87 36.34 0.74
CA GLU A 24 -52.32 37.69 0.77
C GLU A 24 -51.40 37.96 -0.43
N MET A 25 -50.52 37.00 -0.76
CA MET A 25 -49.64 37.07 -1.95
C MET A 25 -50.42 37.05 -3.27
N ALA A 26 -51.54 36.34 -3.32
CA ALA A 26 -52.40 36.32 -4.50
C ALA A 26 -53.13 37.69 -4.70
N ALA A 27 -53.45 38.39 -3.64
CA ALA A 27 -54.04 39.75 -3.68
C ALA A 27 -53.02 40.77 -4.26
N ASP A 28 -51.73 40.58 -4.02
CA ASP A 28 -50.64 41.41 -4.54
C ASP A 28 -50.20 41.02 -5.97
N GLY A 29 -50.91 40.09 -6.64
CA GLY A 29 -50.64 39.68 -8.02
C GLY A 29 -49.45 38.75 -8.19
N VAL A 30 -48.95 38.16 -7.09
CA VAL A 30 -47.84 37.20 -7.13
C VAL A 30 -48.33 35.80 -7.53
N VAL A 31 -47.89 35.31 -8.68
CA VAL A 31 -48.22 33.98 -9.18
C VAL A 31 -47.20 32.97 -8.68
N PRO A 32 -47.59 31.88 -7.98
CA PRO A 32 -46.67 30.88 -7.52
C PRO A 32 -45.99 30.19 -8.71
N ILE A 33 -44.66 30.14 -8.68
CA ILE A 33 -43.86 29.42 -9.69
C ILE A 33 -44.09 27.92 -9.51
N LYS A 34 -44.63 27.25 -10.52
CA LYS A 34 -44.67 25.81 -10.58
C LYS A 34 -43.22 25.29 -10.70
N LEU A 35 -42.69 24.82 -9.59
CA LEU A 35 -41.42 24.09 -9.61
C LEU A 35 -41.69 22.74 -10.30
N GLU A 36 -41.17 22.59 -11.52
CA GLU A 36 -41.05 21.28 -12.15
C GLU A 36 -40.28 20.37 -11.21
N PRO A 37 -40.73 19.10 -11.02
CA PRO A 37 -39.98 18.17 -10.19
C PRO A 37 -38.57 18.00 -10.78
N ARG A 38 -37.58 18.52 -10.07
CA ARG A 38 -36.17 18.27 -10.45
C ARG A 38 -35.97 16.79 -10.45
N ALA A 39 -35.77 16.23 -11.62
CA ALA A 39 -35.28 14.86 -11.75
C ALA A 39 -33.91 14.78 -11.07
N GLU A 40 -33.87 14.25 -9.85
CA GLU A 40 -32.63 13.88 -9.18
C GLU A 40 -32.00 12.72 -9.94
N LEU A 41 -31.25 13.05 -10.97
CA LEU A 41 -30.31 12.13 -11.59
C LEU A 41 -29.17 11.90 -10.59
N GLN A 42 -29.44 11.13 -9.55
CA GLN A 42 -28.38 10.52 -8.76
C GLN A 42 -27.70 9.47 -9.65
N LYS A 43 -26.73 9.94 -10.43
CA LYS A 43 -25.79 9.00 -11.06
C LYS A 43 -25.17 8.19 -9.92
N PRO A 44 -25.30 6.87 -9.90
CA PRO A 44 -24.64 6.07 -8.88
C PRO A 44 -23.16 6.42 -8.92
N ARG A 45 -22.61 6.84 -7.78
CA ARG A 45 -21.19 7.12 -7.68
C ARG A 45 -20.46 5.87 -8.13
N PRO A 46 -19.57 5.95 -9.15
CA PRO A 46 -18.79 4.80 -9.57
C PRO A 46 -18.06 4.28 -8.32
N LYS A 47 -18.20 2.98 -8.05
CA LYS A 47 -17.44 2.34 -6.98
C LYS A 47 -15.97 2.69 -7.22
N PRO A 48 -15.22 3.11 -6.21
CA PRO A 48 -13.78 3.34 -6.37
C PRO A 48 -13.13 2.00 -6.73
N ILE A 49 -13.02 1.75 -8.02
CA ILE A 49 -12.31 0.59 -8.53
C ILE A 49 -10.86 1.04 -8.58
N ALA A 50 -10.02 0.44 -7.75
CA ALA A 50 -8.58 0.54 -7.86
C ALA A 50 -8.12 -0.24 -9.11
N ALA A 51 -8.72 0.07 -10.28
CA ALA A 51 -8.49 -0.67 -11.53
C ALA A 51 -7.02 -0.64 -11.93
N GLN A 52 -6.34 0.47 -11.70
CA GLN A 52 -4.91 0.61 -11.95
C GLN A 52 -4.09 -0.28 -11.01
N ARG A 53 -4.51 -0.37 -9.75
CA ARG A 53 -3.87 -1.23 -8.75
C ARG A 53 -4.10 -2.72 -9.03
N MET A 54 -5.28 -3.09 -9.52
CA MET A 54 -5.59 -4.48 -9.95
C MET A 54 -4.89 -4.83 -11.27
N ALA A 55 -4.71 -3.87 -12.18
CA ALA A 55 -3.95 -4.07 -13.41
C ALA A 55 -2.44 -4.24 -13.13
N ASP A 56 -1.88 -3.46 -12.20
CA ASP A 56 -0.49 -3.61 -11.76
C ASP A 56 -0.28 -4.94 -11.01
N GLU A 57 -1.28 -5.41 -10.28
CA GLU A 57 -1.25 -6.72 -9.60
C GLU A 57 -1.40 -7.89 -10.60
N ALA A 58 -2.18 -7.73 -11.65
CA ALA A 58 -2.36 -8.73 -12.72
C ALA A 58 -1.19 -8.77 -13.71
N ALA A 59 -0.48 -7.64 -13.88
CA ALA A 59 0.69 -7.50 -14.74
C ALA A 59 1.99 -8.01 -14.09
N VAL A 60 1.92 -8.65 -12.91
CA VAL A 60 3.06 -9.43 -12.39
C VAL A 60 3.21 -10.62 -13.33
N PRO A 61 4.22 -10.64 -14.22
CA PRO A 61 4.41 -11.80 -15.08
C PRO A 61 4.55 -13.04 -14.20
N SER A 62 3.71 -14.03 -14.41
CA SER A 62 3.84 -15.35 -13.76
C SER A 62 5.21 -15.99 -14.04
N GLU A 63 5.97 -15.44 -14.98
CA GLU A 63 7.37 -15.76 -15.27
C GLU A 63 8.32 -15.37 -14.14
N LEU A 64 8.09 -14.26 -13.41
CA LEU A 64 8.88 -13.89 -12.24
C LEU A 64 8.66 -14.85 -11.05
N LEU A 65 7.56 -15.59 -11.05
CA LEU A 65 7.30 -16.66 -10.07
C LEU A 65 7.84 -18.03 -10.54
N LYS A 66 8.18 -18.19 -11.84
CA LYS A 66 8.71 -19.43 -12.40
C LYS A 66 10.23 -19.51 -12.41
N ASP A 67 10.92 -18.37 -12.26
CA ASP A 67 12.39 -18.35 -12.25
C ASP A 67 12.97 -18.55 -10.83
N THR A 68 12.34 -19.45 -10.06
CA THR A 68 12.87 -19.93 -8.78
C THR A 68 13.87 -21.07 -8.93
N SER A 69 14.23 -21.45 -10.15
CA SER A 69 15.13 -22.57 -10.43
C SER A 69 16.62 -22.33 -10.11
N GLY A 70 16.97 -21.17 -9.56
CA GLY A 70 18.33 -20.86 -9.07
C GLY A 70 18.41 -20.52 -7.58
N TRP A 71 17.36 -20.82 -6.83
CA TRP A 71 17.25 -20.42 -5.43
C TRP A 71 17.72 -21.53 -4.48
N ASP A 72 19.02 -21.64 -4.22
CA ASP A 72 19.58 -22.46 -3.13
C ASP A 72 19.89 -21.64 -1.85
N GLY A 73 19.28 -20.49 -1.71
CA GLY A 73 19.34 -19.70 -0.48
C GLY A 73 18.21 -20.11 0.47
N ASP A 74 18.58 -20.51 1.70
CA ASP A 74 17.68 -20.85 2.80
C ASP A 74 16.76 -19.64 3.12
N VAL A 75 15.68 -19.47 2.34
CA VAL A 75 14.62 -18.52 2.63
C VAL A 75 13.63 -19.23 3.51
N ASP A 76 13.76 -18.98 4.79
CA ASP A 76 12.77 -19.36 5.77
C ASP A 76 11.43 -18.71 5.36
N THR A 77 10.48 -19.54 4.89
CA THR A 77 9.14 -19.11 4.46
C THR A 77 8.23 -18.78 5.63
N GLY A 78 8.75 -18.81 6.86
CA GLY A 78 8.07 -18.35 8.07
C GLY A 78 7.86 -16.83 8.10
N ASP A 79 7.24 -16.34 9.15
CA ASP A 79 7.00 -14.90 9.38
C ASP A 79 8.31 -14.09 9.48
N ASN A 80 9.44 -14.74 9.70
CA ASN A 80 10.76 -14.11 9.77
C ASN A 80 11.48 -14.18 8.44
N ILE A 81 11.72 -13.03 7.82
CA ILE A 81 12.50 -12.93 6.58
C ILE A 81 13.99 -13.00 6.93
N THR A 82 14.69 -13.98 6.42
CA THR A 82 16.15 -14.05 6.49
C THR A 82 16.73 -14.57 5.18
N PHE A 83 17.84 -13.98 4.78
CA PHE A 83 18.60 -14.40 3.61
C PHE A 83 20.10 -14.32 3.93
N LEU A 84 20.84 -15.29 3.48
CA LEU A 84 22.29 -15.32 3.60
C LEU A 84 22.85 -15.85 2.29
N ARG A 85 23.77 -15.11 1.68
CA ARG A 85 24.41 -15.51 0.44
C ARG A 85 25.30 -16.73 0.69
N ASN A 86 25.32 -17.65 -0.26
CA ASN A 86 26.14 -18.84 -0.20
C ASN A 86 27.62 -18.48 0.03
N GLY A 87 28.31 -19.25 0.85
CA GLY A 87 29.71 -19.00 1.23
C GLY A 87 29.91 -18.12 2.46
N LEU A 88 28.82 -17.56 3.06
CA LEU A 88 28.89 -16.79 4.29
C LEU A 88 28.43 -17.63 5.49
N GLY A 89 29.10 -17.45 6.62
CA GLY A 89 28.73 -18.11 7.88
C GLY A 89 27.44 -17.55 8.48
N ARG A 90 26.63 -18.38 9.12
CA ARG A 90 25.39 -17.97 9.83
C ARG A 90 25.61 -16.89 10.91
N ASP A 91 26.86 -16.71 11.34
CA ASP A 91 27.23 -15.65 12.30
C ASP A 91 27.02 -14.24 11.75
N VAL A 92 27.07 -14.07 10.41
CA VAL A 92 26.76 -12.79 9.74
C VAL A 92 25.33 -12.39 10.04
N LEU A 93 24.35 -13.30 9.87
CA LEU A 93 22.95 -13.04 10.20
C LEU A 93 22.73 -12.75 11.69
N LYS A 94 23.40 -13.51 12.58
CA LYS A 94 23.31 -13.28 14.01
C LYS A 94 23.83 -11.88 14.40
N LYS A 95 24.95 -11.47 13.80
CA LYS A 95 25.52 -10.14 13.98
C LYS A 95 24.61 -9.04 13.43
N LEU A 96 24.02 -9.25 12.23
CA LEU A 96 23.07 -8.32 11.62
C LEU A 96 21.83 -8.13 12.51
N LYS A 97 21.22 -9.22 12.97
CA LYS A 97 20.05 -9.17 13.89
C LYS A 97 20.37 -8.49 15.24
N ARG A 98 21.61 -8.58 15.71
CA ARG A 98 22.06 -7.92 16.95
C ARG A 98 22.44 -6.46 16.77
N GLY A 99 22.34 -5.92 15.55
CA GLY A 99 22.73 -4.52 15.30
C GLY A 99 24.23 -4.27 15.31
N HIS A 100 25.05 -5.28 14.99
CA HIS A 100 26.52 -5.10 14.94
C HIS A 100 26.96 -4.05 13.92
N TRP A 101 26.19 -3.83 12.87
CA TRP A 101 26.40 -2.76 11.89
C TRP A 101 25.38 -1.65 12.13
N ALA A 102 25.88 -0.43 12.26
CA ALA A 102 25.01 0.74 12.32
C ALA A 102 24.24 0.92 11.02
N ILE A 103 22.96 1.26 11.11
CA ILE A 103 22.12 1.62 9.96
C ILE A 103 22.60 2.96 9.44
N GLN A 104 23.12 3.00 8.22
CA GLN A 104 23.74 4.19 7.62
C GLN A 104 22.77 4.98 6.73
N SER A 105 21.73 4.33 6.22
CA SER A 105 20.68 4.96 5.41
C SER A 105 19.39 4.15 5.47
N GLU A 106 18.28 4.80 5.14
CA GLU A 106 16.97 4.13 5.11
C GLU A 106 16.17 4.52 3.88
N LEU A 107 15.32 3.58 3.44
CA LEU A 107 14.37 3.76 2.37
C LEU A 107 12.97 3.38 2.86
N ASP A 108 12.03 4.29 2.68
CA ASP A 108 10.64 4.04 3.03
C ASP A 108 9.79 3.79 1.77
N LEU A 109 9.23 2.60 1.69
CA LEU A 109 8.37 2.14 0.60
C LEU A 109 6.91 1.93 1.02
N HIS A 110 6.55 2.33 2.24
CA HIS A 110 5.17 2.15 2.69
C HIS A 110 4.20 2.97 1.83
N GLY A 111 3.08 2.39 1.45
CA GLY A 111 2.09 3.08 0.61
C GLY A 111 2.46 3.21 -0.87
N HIS A 112 3.64 2.79 -1.30
CA HIS A 112 4.02 2.78 -2.71
C HIS A 112 3.28 1.69 -3.48
N THR A 113 3.14 1.89 -4.80
CA THR A 113 2.78 0.80 -5.72
C THR A 113 4.00 -0.11 -5.91
N THR A 114 3.78 -1.32 -6.41
CA THR A 114 4.88 -2.28 -6.64
C THR A 114 5.88 -1.77 -7.68
N THR A 115 5.43 -1.03 -8.68
CA THR A 115 6.29 -0.43 -9.71
C THR A 115 7.16 0.67 -9.11
N MET A 116 6.56 1.62 -8.39
CA MET A 116 7.30 2.69 -7.71
C MET A 116 8.30 2.13 -6.70
N ALA A 117 7.88 1.14 -5.89
CA ALA A 117 8.75 0.51 -4.91
C ALA A 117 9.98 -0.15 -5.55
N ARG A 118 9.81 -0.78 -6.72
CA ARG A 118 10.91 -1.39 -7.49
C ARG A 118 11.91 -0.34 -7.97
N GLU A 119 11.42 0.77 -8.53
CA GLU A 119 12.27 1.85 -9.05
C GLU A 119 13.05 2.54 -7.92
N GLU A 120 12.36 2.91 -6.85
CA GLU A 120 12.98 3.56 -5.69
C GLU A 120 14.00 2.63 -4.99
N LEU A 121 13.69 1.34 -4.86
CA LEU A 121 14.63 0.35 -4.34
C LEU A 121 15.89 0.26 -5.21
N ALA A 122 15.74 0.25 -6.53
CA ALA A 122 16.87 0.17 -7.45
C ALA A 122 17.79 1.41 -7.35
N LYS A 123 17.20 2.61 -7.33
CA LYS A 123 17.93 3.88 -7.15
C LYS A 123 18.66 3.92 -5.82
N PHE A 124 17.95 3.55 -4.73
CA PHE A 124 18.50 3.55 -3.39
C PHE A 124 19.70 2.60 -3.25
N LEU A 125 19.59 1.37 -3.75
CA LEU A 125 20.70 0.40 -3.67
C LEU A 125 21.89 0.83 -4.52
N ALA A 126 21.67 1.42 -5.70
CA ALA A 126 22.73 1.99 -6.51
C ALA A 126 23.46 3.12 -5.76
N HIS A 127 22.71 4.03 -5.12
CA HIS A 127 23.25 5.10 -4.29
C HIS A 127 24.01 4.53 -3.07
N ALA A 128 23.45 3.57 -2.36
CA ALA A 128 24.08 2.93 -1.22
C ALA A 128 25.43 2.29 -1.59
N ARG A 129 25.48 1.60 -2.73
CA ARG A 129 26.72 0.98 -3.25
C ARG A 129 27.75 2.05 -3.62
N HIS A 130 27.33 3.10 -4.32
CA HIS A 130 28.21 4.19 -4.75
C HIS A 130 28.87 4.88 -3.55
N ASN A 131 28.13 5.06 -2.46
CA ASN A 131 28.60 5.70 -1.23
C ASN A 131 29.27 4.71 -0.25
N GLY A 132 29.48 3.46 -0.62
CA GLY A 132 30.14 2.46 0.23
C GLY A 132 29.38 2.10 1.50
N LEU A 133 28.03 2.29 1.52
CA LEU A 133 27.21 1.95 2.68
C LEU A 133 27.18 0.44 2.91
N ARG A 134 27.32 0.03 4.18
CA ARG A 134 27.39 -1.39 4.57
C ARG A 134 26.07 -1.93 5.07
N CYS A 135 25.35 -1.16 5.83
CA CYS A 135 24.09 -1.59 6.41
C CYS A 135 23.01 -0.51 6.18
N VAL A 136 21.92 -0.95 5.57
CA VAL A 136 20.78 -0.06 5.27
C VAL A 136 19.47 -0.70 5.75
N ARG A 137 18.47 0.13 6.00
CA ARG A 137 17.12 -0.28 6.38
C ARG A 137 16.14 0.01 5.25
N ILE A 138 15.25 -0.94 4.95
CA ILE A 138 14.17 -0.76 3.98
C ILE A 138 12.84 -1.02 4.67
N ILE A 139 11.97 -0.02 4.70
CA ILE A 139 10.65 -0.06 5.33
C ILE A 139 9.61 -0.34 4.23
N HIS A 140 9.11 -1.57 4.18
CA HIS A 140 8.12 -2.00 3.19
C HIS A 140 6.69 -2.02 3.73
N GLY A 141 6.54 -1.81 5.03
CA GLY A 141 5.26 -1.92 5.73
C GLY A 141 4.83 -3.37 5.98
N ARG A 142 3.87 -3.54 6.87
CA ARG A 142 3.35 -4.88 7.24
C ARG A 142 2.39 -5.48 6.21
N GLY A 143 1.94 -4.70 5.24
CA GLY A 143 1.02 -5.18 4.20
C GLY A 143 -0.44 -5.37 4.66
N THR A 144 -0.82 -4.90 5.85
CA THR A 144 -2.17 -5.05 6.41
C THR A 144 -3.27 -4.36 5.59
N ARG A 145 -2.89 -3.40 4.74
CA ARG A 145 -3.80 -2.67 3.84
C ARG A 145 -3.82 -3.25 2.42
N SER A 146 -3.04 -4.30 2.14
CA SER A 146 -3.01 -4.92 0.81
C SER A 146 -4.30 -5.70 0.55
N PRO A 147 -4.85 -5.69 -0.68
CA PRO A 147 -5.98 -6.53 -1.04
C PRO A 147 -5.68 -8.00 -0.74
N GLY A 148 -6.60 -8.69 -0.06
CA GLY A 148 -6.40 -10.08 0.35
C GLY A 148 -5.42 -10.32 1.50
N GLY A 149 -4.91 -9.24 2.16
CA GLY A 149 -3.98 -9.38 3.29
C GLY A 149 -2.56 -9.85 2.92
N VAL A 150 -2.26 -9.99 1.62
CA VAL A 150 -0.95 -10.45 1.14
C VAL A 150 0.04 -9.29 1.12
N PRO A 151 1.20 -9.38 1.79
CA PRO A 151 2.19 -8.31 1.83
C PRO A 151 3.02 -8.24 0.53
N LEU A 152 2.40 -7.78 -0.57
CA LEU A 152 2.99 -7.78 -1.91
C LEU A 152 4.34 -7.07 -2.00
N ILE A 153 4.46 -5.86 -1.40
CA ILE A 153 5.73 -5.10 -1.43
C ILE A 153 6.81 -5.85 -0.67
N ARG A 154 6.49 -6.40 0.50
CA ARG A 154 7.41 -7.21 1.30
C ARG A 154 8.00 -8.35 0.47
N ASN A 155 7.16 -9.14 -0.19
CA ASN A 155 7.60 -10.28 -1.00
C ASN A 155 8.44 -9.85 -2.20
N LYS A 156 8.05 -8.77 -2.88
CA LYS A 156 8.80 -8.24 -4.04
C LYS A 156 10.15 -7.63 -3.65
N VAL A 157 10.22 -6.90 -2.54
CA VAL A 157 11.49 -6.39 -2.00
C VAL A 157 12.42 -7.55 -1.69
N ARG A 158 11.94 -8.58 -1.01
CA ARG A 158 12.69 -9.78 -0.67
C ARG A 158 13.28 -10.48 -1.91
N LEU A 159 12.42 -10.73 -2.91
CA LEU A 159 12.84 -11.34 -4.18
C LEU A 159 13.89 -10.48 -4.89
N SER A 160 13.65 -9.17 -4.98
CA SER A 160 14.57 -8.24 -5.62
C SER A 160 15.93 -8.16 -4.90
N LEU A 161 15.95 -8.22 -3.57
CA LEU A 161 17.18 -8.19 -2.79
C LEU A 161 18.02 -9.47 -2.97
N SER A 162 17.36 -10.64 -2.99
CA SER A 162 18.07 -11.92 -3.12
C SER A 162 18.75 -12.10 -4.49
N GLN A 163 18.21 -11.49 -5.54
CA GLN A 163 18.74 -11.55 -6.90
C GLN A 163 19.96 -10.64 -7.14
N ARG A 164 20.27 -9.74 -6.21
CA ARG A 164 21.33 -8.75 -6.38
C ARG A 164 22.65 -9.20 -5.77
N ASP A 165 23.73 -9.19 -6.55
CA ASP A 165 25.05 -9.64 -6.14
C ASP A 165 25.71 -8.79 -5.07
N GLU A 166 25.31 -7.54 -4.97
CA GLU A 166 25.79 -6.63 -3.93
C GLU A 166 25.24 -6.94 -2.53
N ILE A 167 24.17 -7.76 -2.42
CA ILE A 167 23.56 -8.12 -1.13
C ILE A 167 24.24 -9.35 -0.54
N LEU A 168 24.74 -9.22 0.68
CA LEU A 168 25.36 -10.31 1.42
C LEU A 168 24.36 -11.06 2.30
N ALA A 169 23.53 -10.31 3.01
CA ALA A 169 22.52 -10.87 3.89
C ALA A 169 21.40 -9.85 4.12
N PHE A 170 20.22 -10.33 4.46
CA PHE A 170 19.17 -9.49 5.01
C PHE A 170 18.33 -10.25 6.04
N CYS A 171 17.71 -9.52 6.96
CA CYS A 171 16.81 -10.07 7.96
C CYS A 171 15.74 -9.04 8.34
N ASP A 172 14.63 -9.49 8.92
CA ASP A 172 13.66 -8.58 9.51
C ASP A 172 14.33 -7.69 10.55
N ALA A 173 13.92 -6.44 10.59
CA ALA A 173 14.38 -5.48 11.59
C ALA A 173 13.90 -5.87 13.00
N GLY A 174 14.64 -5.47 14.00
CA GLY A 174 14.24 -5.62 15.40
C GLY A 174 12.99 -4.81 15.74
N PRO A 175 12.35 -5.07 16.88
CA PRO A 175 11.13 -4.34 17.30
C PRO A 175 11.32 -2.82 17.35
N GLY A 176 12.52 -2.34 17.71
CA GLY A 176 12.86 -0.90 17.73
C GLY A 176 13.08 -0.29 16.34
N ASP A 177 13.34 -1.10 15.33
CA ASP A 177 13.72 -0.66 13.97
C ASP A 177 12.62 -0.88 12.92
N GLY A 178 11.40 -1.13 13.35
CA GLY A 178 10.24 -1.33 12.47
C GLY A 178 9.68 -2.76 12.44
N GLY A 179 10.34 -3.72 13.08
CA GLY A 179 9.89 -5.11 13.22
C GLY A 179 9.61 -5.76 11.88
N ALA A 180 8.51 -6.55 11.79
CA ALA A 180 8.07 -7.23 10.57
C ALA A 180 7.69 -6.29 9.40
N GLY A 181 7.71 -4.97 9.60
CA GLY A 181 7.45 -3.97 8.56
C GLY A 181 8.72 -3.43 7.88
N ALA A 182 9.90 -3.83 8.34
CA ALA A 182 11.18 -3.37 7.81
C ALA A 182 12.19 -4.52 7.71
N VAL A 183 13.16 -4.37 6.83
CA VAL A 183 14.25 -5.31 6.61
C VAL A 183 15.60 -4.59 6.73
N LEU A 184 16.54 -5.20 7.46
CA LEU A 184 17.93 -4.77 7.51
C LEU A 184 18.71 -5.51 6.42
N VAL A 185 19.50 -4.77 5.65
CA VAL A 185 20.24 -5.29 4.50
C VAL A 185 21.72 -5.01 4.69
N LEU A 186 22.54 -6.05 4.55
CA LEU A 186 24.00 -5.96 4.57
C LEU A 186 24.53 -6.02 3.14
N LEU A 187 25.26 -4.98 2.76
CA LEU A 187 25.87 -4.83 1.43
C LEU A 187 27.35 -5.28 1.43
N LYS A 188 27.85 -5.65 0.26
CA LYS A 188 29.30 -5.84 0.06
C LYS A 188 30.03 -4.52 0.35
N ALA A 189 31.26 -4.62 0.84
CA ALA A 189 32.18 -3.48 0.82
C ALA A 189 32.50 -3.13 -0.64
N SER A 190 32.53 -1.86 -0.97
CA SER A 190 33.07 -1.36 -2.23
C SER A 190 34.56 -1.49 -2.21
#